data_96ad363830115dc161943af1215f5651
#
_entry.id   96ad363830115dc161943af1215f5651
#
_cell.length_a   1.000
_cell.length_b   1.000
_cell.length_c   1.000
_cell.angle_alpha   90.00
_cell.angle_beta   90.00
_cell.angle_gamma   90.00
#
_symmetry.space_group_name_H-M   'P 1'
#
loop_
_entity.id
_entity.type
_entity.pdbx_description
1 polymer ?
#
loop_
_entity_poly.entity_id
_entity_poly.type
_entity_poly.pdbx_seq_one_letter_code
_entity_poly.pdbx_strand_id
1 'polypeptide(L)'
;MKAVFILGAALLMQIGTGRSQSPASIQEEGRDPKAAPPPSPAPAAQGGFLGKDVPLLDPGSEVMTWDGKIWNIQDQRVYRARFEKYLNAEEETSADAKRYREQFEEMLDLLSPTKASKENFRKAWAMLPQASSYEPDAELCNSLDDAIFGVLLAQQEVTKIDDQNRNLVRRKDTLEWNSRFAADSSLLGPAPKNPAAAEQWNREQNLKRDMKMQPLLAELGEVNASIAGNRVKKEALRLQAKIEFQALIAQLFLQRRFEHVLLANRFYRTLFGDGDNQLRVADDYASSQSAKNKESFGDLAKLPKTLGQLDALANEAIRDVREGVESFSFLLEKSELKSAAERLSEAFAIGEYLPEIRLLPRSKKREVLEFTRKTNQLLSALEVKDYERANGLVRELEALSRDFDSAKPMAAIETARTVSALHLAKARAAATSGDRATLESELRQATEIWPRNPALAEVSGAIFTQTDVQQQALNDFESLYGQKNFRQIFEDKVRFIAATALHPAKQEKLKQVLDQVQLAEAALLRAAELAKRGDAAGAWESVERGFSDYPDDPKLNQARAEFTTQAAEFVRSVRTAQEMERKQQLGSSLAWYLRAQQDYPNSELAQDGIARLSSKILQP
;
A
#
# COMPACT_ATOMS: atom_id res chain seq x y z
N MET A 1 22.00 -0.55 10.29
CA MET A 1 21.77 -1.99 10.18
C MET A 1 21.21 -2.70 11.42
N LYS A 2 21.40 -2.25 12.67
CA LYS A 2 20.81 -2.93 13.86
C LYS A 2 19.42 -2.42 14.29
N ALA A 3 18.92 -1.32 13.78
CA ALA A 3 17.68 -0.70 14.24
C ALA A 3 16.40 -1.18 13.51
N VAL A 4 16.51 -1.66 12.28
CA VAL A 4 15.37 -2.15 11.48
C VAL A 4 14.97 -3.58 11.87
N PHE A 5 15.94 -4.39 12.33
CA PHE A 5 15.68 -5.75 12.82
C PHE A 5 14.90 -5.80 14.15
N ILE A 6 14.95 -4.73 14.95
CA ILE A 6 14.27 -4.68 16.26
C ILE A 6 12.74 -4.49 16.10
N LEU A 7 12.25 -3.90 15.01
CA LEU A 7 10.80 -3.71 14.79
C LEU A 7 10.08 -4.99 14.35
N GLY A 8 10.73 -5.84 13.56
CA GLY A 8 10.15 -7.13 13.16
C GLY A 8 10.17 -8.17 14.30
N ALA A 9 11.24 -8.18 15.11
CA ALA A 9 11.37 -9.10 16.23
C ALA A 9 10.55 -8.70 17.47
N ALA A 10 10.28 -7.40 17.67
CA ALA A 10 9.47 -6.93 18.80
C ALA A 10 7.99 -7.29 18.65
N LEU A 11 7.51 -7.50 17.43
CA LEU A 11 6.12 -7.94 17.19
C LEU A 11 5.89 -9.43 17.49
N LEU A 12 6.95 -10.25 17.43
CA LEU A 12 6.90 -11.68 17.70
C LEU A 12 7.19 -12.06 19.17
N MET A 13 7.78 -11.16 19.97
CA MET A 13 8.08 -11.44 21.38
C MET A 13 6.99 -11.04 22.39
N GLN A 14 5.88 -10.43 21.97
CA GLN A 14 4.76 -10.10 22.89
C GLN A 14 3.71 -11.20 23.05
N ILE A 15 3.90 -12.39 22.50
CA ILE A 15 2.94 -13.51 22.59
C ILE A 15 3.18 -14.44 23.79
N GLY A 16 4.12 -14.14 24.68
CA GLY A 16 4.52 -15.09 25.71
C GLY A 16 4.64 -14.63 27.14
N THR A 17 3.72 -13.87 27.75
CA THR A 17 3.54 -13.85 29.23
C THR A 17 2.18 -13.27 29.59
N GLY A 18 1.15 -14.09 29.56
CA GLY A 18 -0.16 -13.78 30.16
C GLY A 18 -0.16 -14.13 31.66
N ARG A 19 -0.21 -13.14 32.51
CA ARG A 19 -0.67 -13.31 33.90
C ARG A 19 -1.94 -12.50 34.09
N SER A 20 -2.98 -13.24 34.48
CA SER A 20 -4.31 -12.78 34.83
C SER A 20 -4.33 -11.72 35.94
N GLN A 21 -5.04 -10.62 35.72
CA GLN A 21 -5.72 -9.86 36.78
C GLN A 21 -7.09 -9.42 36.27
N SER A 22 -8.11 -9.70 37.06
CA SER A 22 -9.52 -9.43 36.80
C SER A 22 -9.87 -7.94 36.81
N PRO A 23 -10.87 -7.51 36.03
CA PRO A 23 -11.22 -6.11 35.93
C PRO A 23 -12.31 -5.72 36.96
N ALA A 24 -12.16 -4.51 37.49
CA ALA A 24 -13.20 -3.80 38.19
C ALA A 24 -14.17 -3.14 37.21
N SER A 25 -15.44 -3.24 37.55
CA SER A 25 -16.60 -2.70 36.85
C SER A 25 -16.56 -1.19 36.62
N ILE A 26 -16.81 -0.74 35.38
CA ILE A 26 -17.22 0.62 35.06
C ILE A 26 -18.55 0.56 34.30
N GLN A 27 -19.50 1.38 34.83
CA GLN A 27 -20.90 1.48 34.46
C GLN A 27 -21.12 1.95 33.02
N GLU A 28 -22.14 1.36 32.40
CA GLU A 28 -22.74 1.83 31.13
C GLU A 28 -23.53 3.13 31.37
N GLU A 29 -23.19 4.18 30.61
CA GLU A 29 -24.08 5.31 30.38
C GLU A 29 -24.34 5.51 28.90
N GLY A 30 -25.59 5.37 28.54
CA GLY A 30 -26.31 6.12 27.53
C GLY A 30 -25.86 6.02 26.06
N ARG A 31 -26.27 4.98 25.33
CA ARG A 31 -26.28 5.00 23.84
C ARG A 31 -27.65 5.48 23.35
N ASP A 32 -27.64 6.58 22.60
CA ASP A 32 -28.76 7.10 21.84
C ASP A 32 -29.13 6.15 20.67
N PRO A 33 -30.38 5.69 20.48
CA PRO A 33 -30.73 4.63 19.54
C PRO A 33 -31.04 5.12 18.12
N LYS A 34 -30.50 6.25 17.66
CA LYS A 34 -30.80 6.82 16.32
C LYS A 34 -29.61 7.15 15.42
N ALA A 35 -28.43 6.60 15.67
CA ALA A 35 -27.37 6.67 14.68
C ALA A 35 -27.57 5.57 13.64
N ALA A 36 -27.83 5.95 12.38
CA ALA A 36 -27.83 5.02 11.26
C ALA A 36 -26.48 4.27 11.20
N PRO A 37 -26.47 2.97 10.91
CA PRO A 37 -25.23 2.24 10.75
C PRO A 37 -24.36 2.89 9.66
N PRO A 38 -23.03 2.94 9.83
CA PRO A 38 -22.15 3.45 8.80
C PRO A 38 -22.39 2.66 7.50
N PRO A 39 -22.32 3.29 6.33
CA PRO A 39 -22.50 2.60 5.06
C PRO A 39 -21.53 1.41 5.02
N SER A 40 -22.07 0.24 4.70
CA SER A 40 -21.27 -0.97 4.50
C SER A 40 -20.14 -0.65 3.52
N PRO A 41 -18.90 -1.07 3.78
CA PRO A 41 -17.82 -0.93 2.80
C PRO A 41 -18.30 -1.50 1.47
N ALA A 42 -18.06 -0.78 0.38
CA ALA A 42 -18.40 -1.22 -0.96
C ALA A 42 -17.98 -2.69 -1.13
N PRO A 43 -18.82 -3.55 -1.73
CA PRO A 43 -18.48 -4.95 -1.88
C PRO A 43 -17.13 -5.03 -2.58
N ALA A 44 -16.16 -5.67 -1.94
CA ALA A 44 -14.87 -5.97 -2.54
C ALA A 44 -15.14 -6.61 -3.90
N ALA A 45 -14.54 -6.06 -4.95
CA ALA A 45 -14.75 -6.53 -6.31
C ALA A 45 -14.56 -8.05 -6.36
N GLN A 46 -15.66 -8.77 -6.59
CA GLN A 46 -15.62 -10.23 -6.66
C GLN A 46 -15.05 -10.61 -8.02
N GLY A 47 -13.82 -11.04 -8.02
CA GLY A 47 -13.16 -11.60 -9.18
C GLY A 47 -12.11 -10.70 -9.80
N GLY A 48 -10.98 -10.51 -9.08
CA GLY A 48 -9.77 -9.95 -9.65
C GLY A 48 -9.21 -10.85 -10.77
N PHE A 49 -8.44 -10.25 -11.68
CA PHE A 49 -7.86 -11.01 -12.80
C PHE A 49 -6.80 -12.03 -12.35
N LEU A 50 -6.26 -11.89 -11.16
CA LEU A 50 -5.39 -12.89 -10.50
C LEU A 50 -6.17 -14.00 -9.76
N GLY A 51 -7.48 -14.10 -9.96
CA GLY A 51 -8.34 -15.11 -9.38
C GLY A 51 -9.31 -14.56 -8.33
N LYS A 52 -10.39 -15.29 -8.10
CA LYS A 52 -11.47 -14.87 -7.18
C LYS A 52 -11.02 -14.76 -5.72
N ASP A 53 -9.97 -15.47 -5.36
CA ASP A 53 -9.50 -15.60 -3.98
C ASP A 53 -8.42 -14.58 -3.60
N VAL A 54 -7.88 -13.83 -4.58
CA VAL A 54 -6.83 -12.83 -4.37
C VAL A 54 -7.13 -11.56 -5.16
N PRO A 55 -7.88 -10.62 -4.60
CA PRO A 55 -8.20 -9.37 -5.26
C PRO A 55 -7.00 -8.41 -5.22
N LEU A 56 -5.98 -8.65 -6.04
CA LEU A 56 -4.80 -7.79 -6.14
C LEU A 56 -5.02 -6.67 -7.14
N LEU A 57 -5.41 -7.01 -8.35
CA LEU A 57 -5.72 -6.07 -9.41
C LEU A 57 -6.70 -6.72 -10.37
N ASP A 58 -7.72 -6.00 -10.71
CA ASP A 58 -8.66 -6.35 -11.77
C ASP A 58 -8.52 -5.31 -12.90
N PRO A 59 -8.18 -5.71 -14.14
CA PRO A 59 -8.04 -4.78 -15.25
C PRO A 59 -9.28 -3.93 -15.54
N GLY A 60 -10.45 -4.40 -15.11
CA GLY A 60 -11.71 -3.67 -15.20
C GLY A 60 -12.08 -2.91 -13.94
N SER A 61 -11.34 -3.02 -12.86
CA SER A 61 -11.69 -2.40 -11.59
C SER A 61 -11.08 -1.00 -11.45
N GLU A 62 -11.79 -0.15 -10.70
CA GLU A 62 -11.31 1.18 -10.34
C GLU A 62 -10.34 1.14 -9.15
N VAL A 63 -10.16 -0.02 -8.54
CA VAL A 63 -9.34 -0.21 -7.33
C VAL A 63 -8.32 -1.33 -7.52
N MET A 64 -7.16 -1.18 -6.88
CA MET A 64 -6.15 -2.21 -6.78
C MET A 64 -5.62 -2.35 -5.36
N THR A 65 -5.11 -3.51 -5.00
CA THR A 65 -4.37 -3.71 -3.75
C THR A 65 -2.87 -3.57 -4.02
N TRP A 66 -2.21 -2.64 -3.32
CA TRP A 66 -0.78 -2.39 -3.47
C TRP A 66 -0.16 -2.08 -2.10
N ASP A 67 0.98 -2.68 -1.79
CA ASP A 67 1.61 -2.62 -0.47
C ASP A 67 0.62 -2.96 0.67
N GLY A 68 -0.26 -3.94 0.46
CA GLY A 68 -1.28 -4.33 1.43
C GLY A 68 -2.42 -3.33 1.61
N LYS A 69 -2.58 -2.35 0.72
CA LYS A 69 -3.62 -1.32 0.77
C LYS A 69 -4.47 -1.33 -0.49
N ILE A 70 -5.73 -0.92 -0.33
CA ILE A 70 -6.67 -0.75 -1.45
C ILE A 70 -6.52 0.68 -1.98
N TRP A 71 -6.22 0.81 -3.26
CA TRP A 71 -6.03 2.07 -3.96
C TRP A 71 -7.10 2.25 -5.03
N ASN A 72 -7.60 3.46 -5.18
CA ASN A 72 -8.39 3.84 -6.35
C ASN A 72 -7.43 4.29 -7.46
N ILE A 73 -7.40 3.56 -8.58
CA ILE A 73 -6.46 3.79 -9.69
C ILE A 73 -6.79 5.11 -10.42
N GLN A 74 -8.07 5.45 -10.54
CA GLN A 74 -8.47 6.61 -11.35
C GLN A 74 -8.20 7.95 -10.66
N ASP A 75 -8.36 8.02 -9.33
CA ASP A 75 -8.30 9.29 -8.60
C ASP A 75 -7.03 9.47 -7.76
N GLN A 76 -6.16 8.46 -7.67
CA GLN A 76 -4.99 8.51 -6.79
C GLN A 76 -3.84 9.32 -7.39
N ARG A 77 -3.62 10.52 -6.88
CA ARG A 77 -2.49 11.37 -7.26
C ARG A 77 -1.13 10.73 -7.00
N VAL A 78 -1.00 9.97 -5.91
CA VAL A 78 0.25 9.28 -5.56
C VAL A 78 0.58 8.22 -6.59
N TYR A 79 -0.40 7.41 -6.99
CA TYR A 79 -0.20 6.43 -8.06
C TYR A 79 0.18 7.10 -9.37
N ARG A 80 -0.53 8.15 -9.76
CA ARG A 80 -0.23 8.94 -10.97
C ARG A 80 1.18 9.53 -10.92
N ALA A 81 1.58 10.11 -9.79
CA ALA A 81 2.92 10.68 -9.61
C ALA A 81 4.01 9.59 -9.70
N ARG A 82 3.78 8.41 -9.13
CA ARG A 82 4.72 7.27 -9.24
C ARG A 82 4.80 6.76 -10.67
N PHE A 83 3.67 6.61 -11.34
CA PHE A 83 3.64 6.20 -12.75
C PHE A 83 4.32 7.23 -13.65
N GLU A 84 4.07 8.53 -13.45
CA GLU A 84 4.76 9.59 -14.19
C GLU A 84 6.28 9.60 -13.91
N LYS A 85 6.69 9.38 -12.66
CA LYS A 85 8.10 9.21 -12.29
C LYS A 85 8.72 8.00 -13.02
N TYR A 86 8.02 6.88 -13.06
CA TYR A 86 8.44 5.70 -13.81
C TYR A 86 8.56 5.98 -15.31
N LEU A 87 7.59 6.65 -15.92
CA LEU A 87 7.64 7.01 -17.33
C LEU A 87 8.85 7.90 -17.67
N ASN A 88 9.29 8.74 -16.74
CA ASN A 88 10.44 9.62 -16.91
C ASN A 88 11.77 8.98 -16.53
N ALA A 89 11.76 7.85 -15.82
CA ALA A 89 12.96 7.14 -15.39
C ALA A 89 13.67 6.48 -16.59
N GLU A 90 14.99 6.36 -16.49
CA GLU A 90 15.78 5.57 -17.42
C GLU A 90 15.57 4.07 -17.16
N GLU A 91 15.91 3.25 -18.14
CA GLU A 91 15.94 1.80 -18.00
C GLU A 91 17.07 1.34 -17.07
N GLU A 92 16.84 0.30 -16.29
CA GLU A 92 17.84 -0.28 -15.41
C GLU A 92 18.85 -1.15 -16.17
N THR A 93 19.80 -0.52 -16.86
CA THR A 93 20.82 -1.20 -17.68
C THR A 93 22.22 -1.17 -17.06
N SER A 94 22.32 -0.81 -15.76
CA SER A 94 23.61 -0.80 -15.04
C SER A 94 24.27 -2.20 -15.06
N ALA A 95 25.60 -2.23 -14.94
CA ALA A 95 26.36 -3.49 -14.90
C ALA A 95 25.92 -4.37 -13.72
N ASP A 96 25.61 -3.73 -12.57
CA ASP A 96 25.16 -4.43 -11.36
C ASP A 96 23.74 -5.01 -11.54
N ALA A 97 22.83 -4.26 -12.18
CA ALA A 97 21.50 -4.77 -12.50
C ALA A 97 21.55 -5.97 -13.46
N LYS A 98 22.42 -5.95 -14.46
CA LYS A 98 22.60 -7.08 -15.38
C LYS A 98 23.16 -8.31 -14.67
N ARG A 99 24.23 -8.13 -13.87
CA ARG A 99 24.82 -9.21 -13.07
C ARG A 99 23.81 -9.82 -12.11
N TYR A 100 23.06 -8.98 -11.40
CA TYR A 100 21.99 -9.41 -10.50
C TYR A 100 20.99 -10.30 -11.22
N ARG A 101 20.53 -9.89 -12.38
CA ARG A 101 19.55 -10.63 -13.19
C ARG A 101 20.08 -11.98 -13.66
N GLU A 102 21.31 -12.00 -14.17
CA GLU A 102 21.97 -13.25 -14.57
C GLU A 102 22.07 -14.23 -13.39
N GLN A 103 22.48 -13.73 -12.22
CA GLN A 103 22.54 -14.53 -11.01
C GLN A 103 21.15 -15.03 -10.56
N PHE A 104 20.14 -14.18 -10.66
CA PHE A 104 18.78 -14.51 -10.27
C PHE A 104 18.18 -15.61 -11.18
N GLU A 105 18.35 -15.48 -12.48
CA GLU A 105 17.95 -16.49 -13.46
C GLU A 105 18.69 -17.82 -13.25
N GLU A 106 20.00 -17.77 -12.97
CA GLU A 106 20.80 -18.95 -12.66
C GLU A 106 20.30 -19.63 -11.37
N MET A 107 19.99 -18.89 -10.31
CA MET A 107 19.40 -19.46 -9.09
C MET A 107 18.06 -20.14 -9.39
N LEU A 108 17.20 -19.52 -10.17
CA LEU A 108 15.93 -20.13 -10.60
C LEU A 108 16.15 -21.40 -11.44
N ASP A 109 17.12 -21.43 -12.33
CA ASP A 109 17.43 -22.62 -13.14
C ASP A 109 18.00 -23.77 -12.30
N LEU A 110 18.96 -23.48 -11.40
CA LEU A 110 19.57 -24.48 -10.49
C LEU A 110 18.52 -25.14 -9.56
N LEU A 111 17.50 -24.39 -9.15
CA LEU A 111 16.42 -24.86 -8.27
C LEU A 111 15.17 -25.31 -9.05
N SER A 112 15.27 -25.44 -10.39
CA SER A 112 14.15 -25.97 -11.18
C SER A 112 13.83 -27.42 -10.77
N PRO A 113 12.56 -27.87 -10.88
CA PRO A 113 12.15 -29.21 -10.45
C PRO A 113 12.97 -30.36 -11.05
N THR A 114 13.53 -30.14 -12.24
CA THR A 114 14.33 -31.14 -12.96
C THR A 114 15.80 -31.17 -12.54
N LYS A 115 16.33 -30.07 -11.99
CA LYS A 115 17.74 -29.90 -11.61
C LYS A 115 17.96 -29.83 -10.09
N ALA A 116 16.89 -29.72 -9.31
CA ALA A 116 16.97 -29.55 -7.86
C ALA A 116 17.77 -30.71 -7.21
N SER A 117 18.89 -30.37 -6.60
CA SER A 117 19.78 -31.27 -5.86
C SER A 117 20.40 -30.53 -4.67
N LYS A 118 20.96 -31.29 -3.71
CA LYS A 118 21.66 -30.68 -2.57
C LYS A 118 22.86 -29.83 -3.00
N GLU A 119 23.50 -30.18 -4.07
CA GLU A 119 24.64 -29.43 -4.62
C GLU A 119 24.15 -28.14 -5.28
N ASN A 120 23.13 -28.21 -6.13
CA ASN A 120 22.57 -27.03 -6.78
C ASN A 120 21.91 -26.09 -5.78
N PHE A 121 21.28 -26.61 -4.72
CA PHE A 121 20.80 -25.82 -3.60
C PHE A 121 21.93 -25.00 -2.95
N ARG A 122 23.07 -25.62 -2.65
CA ARG A 122 24.22 -24.91 -2.06
C ARG A 122 24.78 -23.86 -2.98
N LYS A 123 24.86 -24.15 -4.30
CA LYS A 123 25.30 -23.18 -5.29
C LYS A 123 24.36 -21.97 -5.35
N ALA A 124 23.06 -22.21 -5.49
CA ALA A 124 22.05 -21.16 -5.50
C ALA A 124 22.05 -20.32 -4.21
N TRP A 125 22.17 -20.98 -3.06
CA TRP A 125 22.27 -20.28 -1.77
C TRP A 125 23.51 -19.40 -1.67
N ALA A 126 24.68 -19.88 -2.13
CA ALA A 126 25.93 -19.11 -2.12
C ALA A 126 25.90 -17.88 -3.06
N MET A 127 24.94 -17.82 -4.00
CA MET A 127 24.75 -16.66 -4.87
C MET A 127 23.95 -15.53 -4.22
N LEU A 128 23.11 -15.79 -3.21
CA LEU A 128 22.30 -14.76 -2.55
C LEU A 128 23.10 -13.61 -1.95
N PRO A 129 24.22 -13.84 -1.20
CA PRO A 129 25.07 -12.76 -0.73
C PRO A 129 25.71 -11.94 -1.84
N GLN A 130 25.95 -12.54 -3.02
CA GLN A 130 26.47 -11.83 -4.18
C GLN A 130 25.37 -10.98 -4.85
N ALA A 131 24.16 -11.54 -4.96
CA ALA A 131 22.98 -10.84 -5.48
C ALA A 131 22.58 -9.64 -4.58
N SER A 132 22.86 -9.70 -3.27
CA SER A 132 22.63 -8.58 -2.35
C SER A 132 23.51 -7.35 -2.59
N SER A 133 24.47 -7.42 -3.51
CA SER A 133 25.23 -6.25 -3.97
C SER A 133 24.39 -5.28 -4.82
N TYR A 134 23.26 -5.73 -5.36
CA TYR A 134 22.32 -4.89 -6.08
C TYR A 134 21.37 -4.20 -5.09
N GLU A 135 21.62 -2.91 -4.83
CA GLU A 135 20.97 -2.12 -3.78
C GLU A 135 19.42 -2.19 -3.77
N PRO A 136 18.71 -2.10 -4.93
CA PRO A 136 17.24 -2.11 -4.93
C PRO A 136 16.59 -3.38 -4.37
N ASP A 137 17.24 -4.52 -4.47
CA ASP A 137 16.73 -5.83 -4.04
C ASP A 137 17.62 -6.50 -2.98
N ALA A 138 18.65 -5.80 -2.48
CA ALA A 138 19.62 -6.30 -1.50
C ALA A 138 18.96 -6.81 -0.21
N GLU A 139 17.99 -6.06 0.32
CA GLU A 139 17.25 -6.42 1.53
C GLU A 139 16.44 -7.71 1.36
N LEU A 140 15.88 -7.93 0.17
CA LEU A 140 15.11 -9.14 -0.14
C LEU A 140 16.02 -10.37 -0.21
N CYS A 141 17.18 -10.24 -0.87
CA CYS A 141 18.17 -11.31 -0.95
C CYS A 141 18.70 -11.66 0.44
N ASN A 142 19.01 -10.67 1.28
CA ASN A 142 19.45 -10.87 2.65
C ASN A 142 18.37 -11.53 3.52
N SER A 143 17.10 -11.11 3.39
CA SER A 143 16.00 -11.71 4.13
C SER A 143 15.77 -13.17 3.75
N LEU A 144 15.99 -13.52 2.48
CA LEU A 144 15.90 -14.91 2.01
C LEU A 144 17.10 -15.74 2.49
N ASP A 145 18.31 -15.18 2.49
CA ASP A 145 19.50 -15.82 3.04
C ASP A 145 19.34 -16.12 4.54
N ASP A 146 18.91 -15.13 5.33
CA ASP A 146 18.64 -15.26 6.76
C ASP A 146 17.56 -16.33 7.05
N ALA A 147 16.50 -16.38 6.25
CA ALA A 147 15.44 -17.38 6.39
C ALA A 147 15.96 -18.79 6.10
N ILE A 148 16.75 -19.00 5.04
CA ILE A 148 17.39 -20.27 4.72
C ILE A 148 18.33 -20.70 5.86
N PHE A 149 19.17 -19.79 6.35
CA PHE A 149 20.08 -20.05 7.45
C PHE A 149 19.33 -20.45 8.72
N GLY A 150 18.23 -19.77 9.05
CA GLY A 150 17.36 -20.11 10.18
C GLY A 150 16.79 -21.53 10.09
N VAL A 151 16.34 -21.95 8.91
CA VAL A 151 15.87 -23.34 8.69
C VAL A 151 16.99 -24.35 8.88
N LEU A 152 18.19 -24.07 8.36
CA LEU A 152 19.34 -24.97 8.53
C LEU A 152 19.79 -25.10 9.99
N LEU A 153 19.75 -24.00 10.76
CA LEU A 153 19.99 -24.04 12.21
C LEU A 153 18.94 -24.90 12.93
N ALA A 154 17.65 -24.74 12.59
CA ALA A 154 16.59 -25.57 13.16
C ALA A 154 16.78 -27.06 12.81
N GLN A 155 17.20 -27.39 11.58
CA GLN A 155 17.53 -28.76 11.18
C GLN A 155 18.73 -29.33 11.95
N GLN A 156 19.74 -28.49 12.23
CA GLN A 156 20.89 -28.90 13.06
C GLN A 156 20.46 -29.21 14.51
N GLU A 157 19.61 -28.37 15.10
CA GLU A 157 19.07 -28.62 16.45
C GLU A 157 18.19 -29.91 16.48
N VAL A 158 17.38 -30.12 15.46
CA VAL A 158 16.61 -31.37 15.29
C VAL A 158 17.55 -32.58 15.25
N THR A 159 18.67 -32.51 14.53
CA THR A 159 19.66 -33.59 14.47
C THR A 159 20.28 -33.89 15.82
N LYS A 160 20.64 -32.83 16.60
CA LYS A 160 21.14 -32.99 17.98
C LYS A 160 20.12 -33.70 18.89
N ILE A 161 18.83 -33.31 18.77
CA ILE A 161 17.74 -33.97 19.52
C ILE A 161 17.59 -35.45 19.11
N ASP A 162 17.73 -35.77 17.81
CA ASP A 162 17.68 -37.15 17.33
C ASP A 162 18.85 -37.98 17.86
N ASP A 163 20.06 -37.42 17.98
CA ASP A 163 21.20 -38.06 18.60
C ASP A 163 20.98 -38.30 20.11
N GLN A 164 20.45 -37.29 20.82
CA GLN A 164 20.05 -37.45 22.22
C GLN A 164 19.00 -38.56 22.40
N ASN A 165 17.98 -38.57 21.55
CA ASN A 165 16.95 -39.61 21.59
C ASN A 165 17.52 -41.02 21.32
N ARG A 166 18.46 -41.15 20.39
CA ARG A 166 19.15 -42.45 20.17
C ARG A 166 19.84 -42.96 21.42
N ASN A 167 20.49 -42.06 22.18
CA ASN A 167 21.13 -42.43 23.44
C ASN A 167 20.10 -42.78 24.53
N LEU A 168 18.99 -42.01 24.62
CA LEU A 168 17.90 -42.29 25.56
C LEU A 168 17.20 -43.62 25.24
N VAL A 169 16.99 -43.95 23.97
CA VAL A 169 16.42 -45.25 23.56
C VAL A 169 17.33 -46.41 23.99
N ARG A 170 18.66 -46.33 23.76
CA ARG A 170 19.60 -47.34 24.24
C ARG A 170 19.55 -47.49 25.75
N ARG A 171 19.46 -46.37 26.51
CA ARG A 171 19.32 -46.40 27.97
C ARG A 171 18.01 -47.06 28.38
N LYS A 172 16.91 -46.71 27.69
CA LYS A 172 15.59 -47.35 27.88
C LYS A 172 15.67 -48.88 27.70
N ASP A 173 16.25 -49.36 26.59
CA ASP A 173 16.40 -50.77 26.30
C ASP A 173 17.19 -51.50 27.39
N THR A 174 18.26 -50.86 27.91
CA THR A 174 19.07 -51.38 29.03
C THR A 174 18.25 -51.45 30.31
N LEU A 175 17.46 -50.41 30.63
CA LEU A 175 16.60 -50.39 31.81
C LEU A 175 15.48 -51.39 31.72
N GLU A 176 14.86 -51.57 30.56
CA GLU A 176 13.84 -52.60 30.33
C GLU A 176 14.43 -54.03 30.49
N TRP A 177 15.63 -54.24 29.96
CA TRP A 177 16.32 -55.55 30.16
C TRP A 177 16.62 -55.79 31.64
N ASN A 178 17.18 -54.80 32.35
CA ASN A 178 17.48 -54.90 33.78
C ASN A 178 16.20 -55.10 34.61
N SER A 179 15.09 -54.47 34.25
CA SER A 179 13.81 -54.66 34.95
C SER A 179 13.24 -56.07 34.76
N ARG A 180 13.34 -56.63 33.54
CA ARG A 180 12.97 -58.01 33.26
C ARG A 180 13.83 -58.99 34.05
N PHE A 181 15.15 -58.75 34.10
CA PHE A 181 16.09 -59.57 34.86
C PHE A 181 15.83 -59.48 36.39
N ALA A 182 15.53 -58.28 36.90
CA ALA A 182 15.17 -58.09 38.31
C ALA A 182 13.82 -58.73 38.68
N ALA A 183 12.91 -58.91 37.71
CA ALA A 183 11.63 -59.55 37.90
C ALA A 183 11.70 -61.12 37.81
N ASP A 184 12.79 -61.65 37.27
CA ASP A 184 12.92 -63.09 37.04
C ASP A 184 13.05 -63.87 38.35
N SER A 185 11.98 -64.58 38.69
CA SER A 185 11.92 -65.44 39.91
C SER A 185 12.78 -66.72 39.82
N SER A 186 13.26 -67.06 38.64
CA SER A 186 14.10 -68.30 38.45
C SER A 186 15.50 -68.12 39.06
N LEU A 187 15.92 -66.86 39.31
CA LEU A 187 17.20 -66.56 39.96
C LEU A 187 17.16 -66.60 41.49
N LEU A 188 15.97 -66.82 42.04
CA LEU A 188 15.79 -67.01 43.49
C LEU A 188 16.11 -68.48 43.82
N GLY A 189 16.98 -68.69 44.77
CA GLY A 189 17.29 -70.06 45.23
C GLY A 189 16.04 -70.79 45.77
N PRO A 190 16.13 -72.09 45.99
CA PRO A 190 14.99 -72.90 46.44
C PRO A 190 14.43 -72.41 47.80
N ALA A 191 13.09 -72.27 47.90
CA ALA A 191 12.41 -71.87 49.12
C ALA A 191 12.63 -72.87 50.27
N PRO A 192 12.72 -72.39 51.53
CA PRO A 192 12.82 -73.26 52.69
C PRO A 192 11.64 -74.27 52.76
N LYS A 193 11.90 -75.52 53.18
CA LYS A 193 10.88 -76.59 53.27
C LYS A 193 9.84 -76.33 54.39
N ASN A 194 10.12 -75.53 55.37
CA ASN A 194 9.21 -75.14 56.46
C ASN A 194 8.23 -74.08 55.99
N PRO A 195 6.89 -74.26 56.11
CA PRO A 195 5.88 -73.33 55.62
C PRO A 195 6.02 -71.90 56.20
N ALA A 196 6.25 -71.73 57.50
CA ALA A 196 6.43 -70.42 58.13
C ALA A 196 7.72 -69.73 57.65
N ALA A 197 8.82 -70.45 57.49
CA ALA A 197 10.06 -69.91 56.97
C ALA A 197 9.96 -69.60 55.47
N ALA A 198 9.17 -70.37 54.72
CA ALA A 198 8.90 -70.06 53.31
C ALA A 198 8.09 -68.76 53.11
N GLU A 199 7.11 -68.54 54.00
CA GLU A 199 6.35 -67.22 53.97
C GLU A 199 7.23 -66.02 54.28
N GLN A 200 8.07 -66.15 55.33
CA GLN A 200 9.01 -65.07 55.66
C GLN A 200 10.03 -64.82 54.52
N TRP A 201 10.57 -65.87 53.97
CA TRP A 201 11.48 -65.82 52.81
C TRP A 201 10.82 -65.20 51.61
N ASN A 202 9.57 -65.59 51.29
CA ASN A 202 8.81 -64.95 50.19
C ASN A 202 8.56 -63.46 50.41
N ARG A 203 8.20 -63.06 51.62
CA ARG A 203 8.04 -61.66 51.97
C ARG A 203 9.34 -60.87 51.81
N GLU A 204 10.44 -61.41 52.29
CA GLU A 204 11.76 -60.79 52.18
C GLU A 204 12.24 -60.66 50.71
N GLN A 205 12.03 -61.70 49.93
CA GLN A 205 12.39 -61.69 48.49
C GLN A 205 11.50 -60.75 47.71
N ASN A 206 10.23 -60.71 48.01
CA ASN A 206 9.34 -59.68 47.37
C ASN A 206 9.76 -58.28 47.74
N LEU A 207 10.06 -57.99 49.02
CA LEU A 207 10.55 -56.71 49.46
C LEU A 207 11.87 -56.32 48.74
N LYS A 208 12.84 -57.25 48.68
CA LYS A 208 14.11 -57.02 47.96
C LYS A 208 13.91 -56.78 46.48
N ARG A 209 12.97 -57.49 45.85
CA ARG A 209 12.60 -57.30 44.46
C ARG A 209 11.97 -55.95 44.24
N ASP A 210 11.00 -55.55 45.08
CA ASP A 210 10.30 -54.27 44.96
C ASP A 210 11.27 -53.11 45.20
N MET A 211 12.19 -53.23 46.16
CA MET A 211 13.26 -52.23 46.39
C MET A 211 14.19 -52.05 45.17
N LYS A 212 14.43 -53.12 44.39
CA LYS A 212 15.24 -53.05 43.14
C LYS A 212 14.44 -52.57 41.95
N MET A 213 13.15 -52.93 41.87
CA MET A 213 12.28 -52.59 40.75
C MET A 213 11.84 -51.14 40.76
N GLN A 214 11.48 -50.55 41.93
CA GLN A 214 10.98 -49.18 42.00
C GLN A 214 11.92 -48.13 41.40
N PRO A 215 13.24 -48.11 41.69
CA PRO A 215 14.14 -47.13 41.10
C PRO A 215 14.27 -47.34 39.58
N LEU A 216 14.27 -48.59 39.09
CA LEU A 216 14.35 -48.88 37.65
C LEU A 216 13.09 -48.39 36.91
N LEU A 217 11.92 -48.57 37.50
CA LEU A 217 10.66 -48.08 36.92
C LEU A 217 10.57 -46.55 36.96
N ALA A 218 11.04 -45.91 38.03
CA ALA A 218 11.12 -44.46 38.10
C ALA A 218 12.05 -43.89 37.01
N GLU A 219 13.24 -44.45 36.87
CA GLU A 219 14.21 -44.06 35.85
C GLU A 219 13.68 -44.32 34.43
N LEU A 220 12.98 -45.43 34.21
CA LEU A 220 12.31 -45.73 32.95
C LEU A 220 11.23 -44.67 32.63
N GLY A 221 10.48 -44.24 33.64
CA GLY A 221 9.50 -43.16 33.55
C GLY A 221 10.13 -41.84 33.11
N GLU A 222 11.25 -41.43 33.72
CA GLU A 222 11.99 -40.22 33.37
C GLU A 222 12.55 -40.29 31.94
N VAL A 223 13.11 -41.41 31.52
CA VAL A 223 13.63 -41.62 30.16
C VAL A 223 12.50 -41.52 29.14
N ASN A 224 11.36 -42.17 29.39
CA ASN A 224 10.20 -42.08 28.50
C ASN A 224 9.65 -40.68 28.41
N ALA A 225 9.55 -39.94 29.54
CA ALA A 225 9.14 -38.53 29.56
C ALA A 225 10.11 -37.66 28.77
N SER A 226 11.42 -37.89 28.88
CA SER A 226 12.45 -37.16 28.13
C SER A 226 12.35 -37.43 26.62
N ILE A 227 12.14 -38.65 26.19
CA ILE A 227 11.92 -39.03 24.78
C ILE A 227 10.66 -38.34 24.24
N ALA A 228 9.56 -38.36 25.00
CA ALA A 228 8.32 -37.70 24.61
C ALA A 228 8.48 -36.16 24.50
N GLY A 229 9.14 -35.54 25.48
CA GLY A 229 9.47 -34.12 25.48
C GLY A 229 10.33 -33.72 24.29
N ASN A 230 11.37 -34.50 24.00
CA ASN A 230 12.24 -34.25 22.83
C ASN A 230 11.49 -34.40 21.50
N ARG A 231 10.52 -35.34 21.42
CA ARG A 231 9.66 -35.50 20.23
C ARG A 231 8.81 -34.23 20.00
N VAL A 232 8.18 -33.73 21.05
CA VAL A 232 7.38 -32.48 20.96
C VAL A 232 8.27 -31.31 20.58
N LYS A 233 9.44 -31.16 21.20
CA LYS A 233 10.40 -30.09 20.89
C LYS A 233 10.86 -30.14 19.43
N LYS A 234 11.14 -31.31 18.90
CA LYS A 234 11.54 -31.53 17.51
C LYS A 234 10.46 -31.08 16.53
N GLU A 235 9.22 -31.50 16.76
CA GLU A 235 8.08 -31.11 15.91
C GLU A 235 7.81 -29.61 15.98
N ALA A 236 7.91 -29.01 17.18
CA ALA A 236 7.75 -27.57 17.35
C ALA A 236 8.81 -26.76 16.58
N LEU A 237 10.09 -27.16 16.66
CA LEU A 237 11.17 -26.50 15.92
C LEU A 237 10.97 -26.56 14.40
N ARG A 238 10.57 -27.72 13.89
CA ARG A 238 10.28 -27.91 12.45
C ARG A 238 9.11 -27.04 12.01
N LEU A 239 8.03 -27.02 12.79
CA LEU A 239 6.84 -26.26 12.47
C LEU A 239 7.13 -24.76 12.51
N GLN A 240 7.84 -24.29 13.52
CA GLN A 240 8.23 -22.88 13.65
C GLN A 240 9.06 -22.42 12.44
N ALA A 241 10.11 -23.15 12.08
CA ALA A 241 10.94 -22.82 10.92
C ALA A 241 10.13 -22.80 9.61
N LYS A 242 9.14 -23.68 9.48
CA LYS A 242 8.23 -23.71 8.34
C LYS A 242 7.35 -22.46 8.27
N ILE A 243 6.72 -22.10 9.39
CA ILE A 243 5.83 -20.93 9.48
C ILE A 243 6.61 -19.64 9.20
N GLU A 244 7.81 -19.49 9.75
CA GLU A 244 8.65 -18.32 9.52
C GLU A 244 9.02 -18.15 8.04
N PHE A 245 9.41 -19.26 7.37
CA PHE A 245 9.73 -19.21 5.94
C PHE A 245 8.48 -18.96 5.08
N GLN A 246 7.34 -19.53 5.42
CA GLN A 246 6.07 -19.28 4.76
C GLN A 246 5.61 -17.82 4.92
N ALA A 247 5.86 -17.21 6.09
CA ALA A 247 5.58 -15.81 6.33
C ALA A 247 6.39 -14.88 5.40
N LEU A 248 7.67 -15.21 5.18
CA LEU A 248 8.50 -14.48 4.20
C LEU A 248 7.92 -14.59 2.77
N ILE A 249 7.54 -15.80 2.34
CA ILE A 249 6.94 -15.99 1.00
C ILE A 249 5.65 -15.18 0.87
N ALA A 250 4.78 -15.21 1.89
CA ALA A 250 3.54 -14.43 1.90
C ALA A 250 3.82 -12.92 1.84
N GLN A 251 4.81 -12.44 2.60
CA GLN A 251 5.24 -11.04 2.58
C GLN A 251 5.76 -10.62 1.19
N LEU A 252 6.63 -11.41 0.58
CA LEU A 252 7.12 -11.16 -0.78
C LEU A 252 5.98 -11.08 -1.80
N PHE A 253 4.98 -11.96 -1.67
CA PHE A 253 3.81 -11.96 -2.52
C PHE A 253 2.96 -10.68 -2.35
N LEU A 254 2.70 -10.26 -1.12
CA LEU A 254 1.98 -9.02 -0.82
C LEU A 254 2.74 -7.77 -1.31
N GLN A 255 4.07 -7.81 -1.29
CA GLN A 255 4.94 -6.77 -1.83
C GLN A 255 5.07 -6.84 -3.36
N ARG A 256 4.39 -7.78 -4.03
CA ARG A 256 4.46 -8.01 -5.48
C ARG A 256 5.86 -8.34 -6.02
N ARG A 257 6.70 -8.91 -5.18
CA ARG A 257 8.02 -9.41 -5.53
C ARG A 257 7.91 -10.82 -6.12
N PHE A 258 7.15 -10.96 -7.21
CA PHE A 258 6.73 -12.26 -7.75
C PHE A 258 7.90 -13.18 -8.12
N GLU A 259 8.97 -12.66 -8.71
CA GLU A 259 10.17 -13.47 -8.98
C GLU A 259 10.79 -14.01 -7.70
N HIS A 260 10.86 -13.17 -6.64
CA HIS A 260 11.36 -13.60 -5.32
C HIS A 260 10.43 -14.63 -4.67
N VAL A 261 9.12 -14.55 -4.89
CA VAL A 261 8.17 -15.58 -4.46
C VAL A 261 8.49 -16.92 -5.11
N LEU A 262 8.74 -16.94 -6.43
CA LEU A 262 9.11 -18.16 -7.15
C LEU A 262 10.43 -18.73 -6.62
N LEU A 263 11.44 -17.89 -6.42
CA LEU A 263 12.74 -18.31 -5.89
C LEU A 263 12.60 -18.86 -4.47
N ALA A 264 11.91 -18.15 -3.58
CA ALA A 264 11.67 -18.57 -2.20
C ALA A 264 10.88 -19.90 -2.14
N ASN A 265 9.86 -20.08 -3.00
CA ASN A 265 9.12 -21.34 -3.10
C ASN A 265 10.02 -22.51 -3.53
N ARG A 266 10.96 -22.31 -4.45
CA ARG A 266 11.92 -23.34 -4.87
C ARG A 266 12.88 -23.71 -3.75
N PHE A 267 13.40 -22.74 -3.00
CA PHE A 267 14.18 -22.98 -1.79
C PHE A 267 13.37 -23.75 -0.74
N TYR A 268 12.12 -23.31 -0.48
CA TYR A 268 11.23 -23.97 0.48
C TYR A 268 11.02 -25.45 0.15
N ARG A 269 10.68 -25.77 -1.10
CA ARG A 269 10.46 -27.16 -1.54
C ARG A 269 11.70 -28.04 -1.36
N THR A 270 12.89 -27.47 -1.59
CA THR A 270 14.16 -28.20 -1.43
C THR A 270 14.52 -28.40 0.04
N LEU A 271 14.23 -27.41 0.91
CA LEU A 271 14.56 -27.45 2.34
C LEU A 271 13.65 -28.40 3.13
N PHE A 272 12.36 -28.37 2.85
CA PHE A 272 11.39 -29.13 3.65
C PHE A 272 11.06 -30.49 3.03
N GLY A 273 10.92 -30.61 1.73
CA GLY A 273 10.82 -31.89 0.99
C GLY A 273 9.68 -32.85 1.42
N ASP A 274 8.77 -32.40 2.29
CA ASP A 274 7.74 -33.20 2.93
C ASP A 274 6.39 -33.21 2.22
N GLY A 275 6.27 -32.46 1.10
CA GLY A 275 5.04 -32.35 0.31
C GLY A 275 3.91 -31.54 0.95
N ASP A 276 4.12 -31.03 2.18
CA ASP A 276 3.13 -30.18 2.85
C ASP A 276 3.21 -28.75 2.29
N ASN A 277 2.23 -28.43 1.45
CA ASN A 277 2.11 -27.14 0.78
C ASN A 277 1.09 -26.18 1.43
N GLN A 278 0.50 -26.55 2.57
CA GLN A 278 -0.47 -25.69 3.26
C GLN A 278 0.21 -24.43 3.82
N LEU A 279 -0.39 -23.27 3.55
CA LEU A 279 0.06 -22.00 4.09
C LEU A 279 -0.52 -21.80 5.50
N ARG A 280 0.22 -22.20 6.52
CA ARG A 280 -0.23 -22.18 7.93
C ARG A 280 -0.28 -20.77 8.52
N VAL A 281 0.42 -19.83 7.92
CA VAL A 281 0.41 -18.41 8.34
C VAL A 281 -1.01 -17.82 8.33
N ALA A 282 -1.85 -18.23 7.37
CA ALA A 282 -3.24 -17.76 7.30
C ALA A 282 -4.13 -18.35 8.41
N ASP A 283 -3.89 -19.59 8.82
CA ASP A 283 -4.69 -20.28 9.84
C ASP A 283 -4.36 -19.80 11.26
N ASP A 284 -3.08 -19.55 11.57
CA ASP A 284 -2.64 -19.05 12.87
C ASP A 284 -3.08 -17.60 13.11
N TYR A 285 -3.07 -16.77 12.09
CA TYR A 285 -3.61 -15.41 12.16
C TYR A 285 -5.14 -15.40 12.30
N ALA A 286 -5.84 -16.30 11.65
CA ALA A 286 -7.30 -16.42 11.80
C ALA A 286 -7.71 -16.92 13.21
N SER A 287 -6.89 -17.77 13.85
CA SER A 287 -7.16 -18.35 15.17
C SER A 287 -6.71 -17.47 16.34
N SER A 288 -5.69 -16.62 16.15
CA SER A 288 -5.15 -15.72 17.20
C SER A 288 -5.92 -14.40 17.32
N GLN A 289 -6.96 -14.17 16.54
CA GLN A 289 -7.75 -12.95 16.58
C GLN A 289 -8.64 -12.85 17.82
N SER A 290 -8.09 -12.28 18.85
CA SER A 290 -8.80 -11.41 19.76
C SER A 290 -9.28 -10.17 18.99
N ALA A 291 -10.58 -9.92 19.00
CA ALA A 291 -11.42 -9.10 18.12
C ALA A 291 -11.07 -7.60 17.89
N LYS A 292 -9.87 -7.11 18.16
CA LYS A 292 -9.55 -5.67 18.19
C LYS A 292 -8.79 -5.09 17.00
N ASN A 293 -8.24 -5.90 16.07
CA ASN A 293 -7.44 -5.40 14.95
C ASN A 293 -7.90 -5.95 13.58
N LYS A 294 -9.21 -6.01 13.35
CA LYS A 294 -9.77 -6.58 12.11
C LYS A 294 -9.42 -5.80 10.82
N GLU A 295 -9.10 -4.53 10.90
CA GLU A 295 -8.94 -3.68 9.71
C GLU A 295 -7.54 -3.73 9.09
N SER A 296 -6.49 -3.97 9.89
CA SER A 296 -5.11 -3.95 9.38
C SER A 296 -4.62 -5.27 8.80
N PHE A 297 -5.29 -6.40 9.07
CA PHE A 297 -4.90 -7.75 8.63
C PHE A 297 -5.90 -8.41 7.68
N GLY A 298 -6.87 -7.65 7.16
CA GLY A 298 -7.90 -8.16 6.23
C GLY A 298 -7.33 -8.80 4.96
N ASP A 299 -6.14 -8.38 4.52
CA ASP A 299 -5.51 -8.88 3.31
C ASP A 299 -4.78 -10.22 3.51
N LEU A 300 -4.25 -10.49 4.70
CA LEU A 300 -3.67 -11.80 5.03
C LEU A 300 -4.73 -12.91 5.08
N ALA A 301 -5.96 -12.57 5.50
CA ALA A 301 -7.08 -13.52 5.48
C ALA A 301 -7.57 -13.87 4.06
N LYS A 302 -7.16 -13.09 3.06
CA LYS A 302 -7.48 -13.32 1.64
C LYS A 302 -6.36 -14.06 0.89
N LEU A 303 -5.23 -14.35 1.53
CA LEU A 303 -4.15 -15.10 0.91
C LEU A 303 -4.59 -16.51 0.52
N PRO A 304 -4.04 -17.07 -0.56
CA PRO A 304 -4.25 -18.44 -0.93
C PRO A 304 -3.87 -19.40 0.19
N LYS A 305 -4.60 -20.52 0.28
CA LYS A 305 -4.37 -21.50 1.34
C LYS A 305 -3.12 -22.38 1.13
N THR A 306 -2.51 -22.30 -0.05
CA THR A 306 -1.36 -23.15 -0.38
C THR A 306 -0.25 -22.37 -1.06
N LEU A 307 0.99 -22.79 -0.82
CA LEU A 307 2.17 -22.27 -1.51
C LEU A 307 2.12 -22.51 -3.03
N GLY A 308 1.50 -23.63 -3.47
CA GLY A 308 1.30 -23.89 -4.89
C GLY A 308 0.39 -22.89 -5.57
N GLN A 309 -0.62 -22.39 -4.88
CA GLN A 309 -1.47 -21.31 -5.39
C GLN A 309 -0.71 -19.97 -5.45
N LEU A 310 0.12 -19.64 -4.45
CA LEU A 310 0.99 -18.46 -4.50
C LEU A 310 1.97 -18.53 -5.69
N ASP A 311 2.57 -19.69 -5.92
CA ASP A 311 3.46 -19.94 -7.06
C ASP A 311 2.73 -19.75 -8.41
N ALA A 312 1.53 -20.30 -8.53
CA ALA A 312 0.69 -20.17 -9.73
C ALA A 312 0.31 -18.71 -9.99
N LEU A 313 -0.15 -17.99 -8.96
CA LEU A 313 -0.52 -16.58 -9.08
C LEU A 313 0.68 -15.67 -9.39
N ALA A 314 1.85 -15.96 -8.80
CA ALA A 314 3.07 -15.22 -9.12
C ALA A 314 3.48 -15.42 -10.60
N ASN A 315 3.40 -16.66 -11.11
CA ASN A 315 3.65 -16.94 -12.54
C ASN A 315 2.61 -16.28 -13.44
N GLU A 316 1.35 -16.26 -13.05
CA GLU A 316 0.27 -15.59 -13.77
C GLU A 316 0.54 -14.08 -13.84
N ALA A 317 0.86 -13.44 -12.71
CA ALA A 317 1.19 -12.02 -12.66
C ALA A 317 2.40 -11.67 -13.57
N ILE A 318 3.45 -12.48 -13.56
CA ILE A 318 4.63 -12.29 -14.45
C ILE A 318 4.21 -12.39 -15.92
N ARG A 319 3.38 -13.38 -16.27
CA ARG A 319 2.88 -13.55 -17.64
C ARG A 319 2.04 -12.34 -18.05
N ASP A 320 1.12 -11.89 -17.21
CA ASP A 320 0.21 -10.79 -17.51
C ASP A 320 0.97 -9.47 -17.70
N VAL A 321 2.01 -9.23 -16.89
CA VAL A 321 2.91 -8.08 -17.10
C VAL A 321 3.64 -8.17 -18.43
N ARG A 322 4.14 -9.35 -18.80
CA ARG A 322 4.80 -9.57 -20.09
C ARG A 322 3.87 -9.30 -21.26
N GLU A 323 2.68 -9.89 -21.24
CA GLU A 323 1.63 -9.67 -22.24
C GLU A 323 1.19 -8.20 -22.28
N GLY A 324 1.11 -7.55 -21.10
CA GLY A 324 0.82 -6.11 -20.99
C GLY A 324 1.87 -5.24 -21.66
N VAL A 325 3.16 -5.52 -21.46
CA VAL A 325 4.28 -4.79 -22.10
C VAL A 325 4.37 -5.06 -23.60
N GLU A 326 4.08 -6.29 -24.05
CA GLU A 326 3.98 -6.63 -25.47
C GLU A 326 2.82 -5.87 -26.13
N SER A 327 1.65 -5.89 -25.51
CA SER A 327 0.47 -5.14 -25.96
C SER A 327 0.74 -3.64 -26.01
N PHE A 328 1.39 -3.09 -24.97
CA PHE A 328 1.84 -1.70 -24.94
C PHE A 328 2.72 -1.36 -26.15
N SER A 329 3.72 -2.19 -26.44
CA SER A 329 4.64 -1.96 -27.56
C SER A 329 3.90 -1.96 -28.90
N PHE A 330 2.95 -2.86 -29.09
CA PHE A 330 2.11 -2.94 -30.27
C PHE A 330 1.19 -1.72 -30.45
N LEU A 331 0.56 -1.26 -29.37
CA LEU A 331 -0.31 -0.07 -29.37
C LEU A 331 0.49 1.21 -29.65
N LEU A 332 1.71 1.28 -29.12
CA LEU A 332 2.63 2.39 -29.38
C LEU A 332 2.96 2.51 -30.87
N GLU A 333 3.27 1.38 -31.55
CA GLU A 333 3.54 1.35 -33.00
C GLU A 333 2.34 1.83 -33.82
N LYS A 334 1.12 1.65 -33.32
CA LYS A 334 -0.11 2.15 -33.96
C LYS A 334 -0.45 3.59 -33.62
N SER A 335 0.29 4.24 -32.76
CA SER A 335 -0.02 5.57 -32.20
C SER A 335 -1.33 5.59 -31.41
N GLU A 336 -1.71 4.50 -30.77
CA GLU A 336 -2.86 4.36 -29.88
C GLU A 336 -2.40 4.63 -28.43
N LEU A 337 -2.01 5.90 -28.15
CA LEU A 337 -1.31 6.24 -26.90
C LEU A 337 -2.21 6.18 -25.66
N LYS A 338 -3.52 6.36 -25.80
CA LYS A 338 -4.47 6.18 -24.69
C LYS A 338 -4.45 4.73 -24.20
N SER A 339 -4.72 3.80 -25.10
CA SER A 339 -4.73 2.37 -24.79
C SER A 339 -3.33 1.87 -24.38
N ALA A 340 -2.27 2.41 -24.99
CA ALA A 340 -0.90 2.11 -24.60
C ALA A 340 -0.62 2.59 -23.15
N ALA A 341 -1.05 3.80 -22.78
CA ALA A 341 -0.92 4.32 -21.41
C ALA A 341 -1.69 3.47 -20.39
N GLU A 342 -2.92 3.07 -20.70
CA GLU A 342 -3.74 2.22 -19.85
C GLU A 342 -3.07 0.85 -19.65
N ARG A 343 -2.63 0.18 -20.72
CA ARG A 343 -1.95 -1.11 -20.63
C ARG A 343 -0.62 -1.05 -19.86
N LEU A 344 0.19 -0.04 -20.11
CA LEU A 344 1.43 0.14 -19.36
C LEU A 344 1.18 0.47 -17.88
N SER A 345 0.15 1.27 -17.60
CA SER A 345 -0.27 1.58 -16.23
C SER A 345 -0.74 0.33 -15.49
N GLU A 346 -1.56 -0.52 -16.11
CA GLU A 346 -1.98 -1.82 -15.55
C GLU A 346 -0.77 -2.73 -15.29
N ALA A 347 0.12 -2.90 -16.28
CA ALA A 347 1.31 -3.72 -16.13
C ALA A 347 2.25 -3.20 -15.02
N PHE A 348 2.43 -1.87 -14.92
CA PHE A 348 3.19 -1.23 -13.85
C PHE A 348 2.52 -1.47 -12.49
N ALA A 349 1.20 -1.33 -12.41
CA ALA A 349 0.45 -1.57 -11.18
C ALA A 349 0.54 -3.02 -10.69
N ILE A 350 0.59 -4.00 -11.60
CA ILE A 350 0.75 -5.41 -11.26
C ILE A 350 2.18 -5.70 -10.81
N GLY A 351 3.19 -5.28 -11.58
CA GLY A 351 4.55 -5.75 -11.43
C GLY A 351 5.63 -4.70 -11.68
N GLU A 352 5.60 -3.57 -10.96
CA GLU A 352 6.59 -2.49 -11.09
C GLU A 352 8.04 -2.96 -10.88
N TYR A 353 8.22 -4.07 -10.16
CA TYR A 353 9.53 -4.64 -9.84
C TYR A 353 10.00 -5.70 -10.84
N LEU A 354 9.16 -6.07 -11.80
CA LEU A 354 9.51 -7.08 -12.79
C LEU A 354 10.46 -6.52 -13.87
N PRO A 355 11.32 -7.38 -14.42
CA PRO A 355 12.29 -7.00 -15.46
C PRO A 355 11.64 -6.32 -16.66
N GLU A 356 10.51 -6.83 -17.11
CA GLU A 356 9.77 -6.31 -18.24
C GLU A 356 9.41 -4.82 -18.09
N ILE A 357 9.14 -4.39 -16.86
CA ILE A 357 8.85 -2.99 -16.52
C ILE A 357 10.13 -2.19 -16.33
N ARG A 358 11.10 -2.72 -15.56
CA ARG A 358 12.35 -2.00 -15.22
C ARG A 358 13.25 -1.78 -16.42
N LEU A 359 13.25 -2.71 -17.37
CA LEU A 359 14.07 -2.62 -18.60
C LEU A 359 13.40 -1.87 -19.74
N LEU A 360 12.15 -1.44 -19.59
CA LEU A 360 11.44 -0.77 -20.69
C LEU A 360 12.16 0.55 -21.05
N PRO A 361 12.61 0.72 -22.33
CA PRO A 361 13.37 1.87 -22.75
C PRO A 361 12.63 3.19 -22.52
N ARG A 362 13.34 4.19 -22.01
CA ARG A 362 12.79 5.54 -21.79
C ARG A 362 12.24 6.14 -23.09
N SER A 363 12.85 5.84 -24.22
CA SER A 363 12.36 6.30 -25.54
C SER A 363 10.92 5.88 -25.80
N LYS A 364 10.55 4.63 -25.48
CA LYS A 364 9.17 4.12 -25.60
C LYS A 364 8.22 4.75 -24.58
N LYS A 365 8.69 4.99 -23.35
CA LYS A 365 7.90 5.60 -22.29
C LYS A 365 7.61 7.08 -22.53
N ARG A 366 8.47 7.79 -23.28
CA ARG A 366 8.40 9.23 -23.48
C ARG A 366 7.13 9.68 -24.21
N GLU A 367 6.68 8.94 -25.21
CA GLU A 367 5.44 9.27 -25.95
C GLU A 367 4.23 9.18 -25.04
N VAL A 368 4.14 8.14 -24.24
CA VAL A 368 3.08 7.98 -23.24
C VAL A 368 3.17 9.04 -22.15
N LEU A 369 4.38 9.42 -21.73
CA LEU A 369 4.58 10.51 -20.77
C LEU A 369 4.05 11.85 -21.32
N GLU A 370 4.33 12.16 -22.56
CA GLU A 370 3.84 13.38 -23.21
C GLU A 370 2.31 13.35 -23.31
N PHE A 371 1.72 12.24 -23.75
CA PHE A 371 0.28 12.05 -23.79
C PHE A 371 -0.36 12.21 -22.42
N THR A 372 0.17 11.54 -21.40
CA THR A 372 -0.34 11.61 -20.02
C THR A 372 -0.27 13.04 -19.45
N ARG A 373 0.85 13.75 -19.68
CA ARG A 373 0.99 15.14 -19.26
C ARG A 373 -0.02 16.07 -19.93
N LYS A 374 -0.21 15.94 -21.25
CA LYS A 374 -1.21 16.74 -21.98
C LYS A 374 -2.63 16.42 -21.54
N THR A 375 -2.94 15.17 -21.24
CA THR A 375 -4.24 14.76 -20.68
C THR A 375 -4.47 15.40 -19.30
N ASN A 376 -3.46 15.39 -18.43
CA ASN A 376 -3.55 16.05 -17.13
C ASN A 376 -3.70 17.58 -17.27
N GLN A 377 -3.02 18.21 -18.23
CA GLN A 377 -3.17 19.63 -18.53
C GLN A 377 -4.58 19.94 -19.05
N LEU A 378 -5.15 19.06 -19.90
CA LEU A 378 -6.53 19.19 -20.37
C LEU A 378 -7.53 19.15 -19.22
N LEU A 379 -7.39 18.16 -18.32
CA LEU A 379 -8.23 18.05 -17.13
C LEU A 379 -8.14 19.31 -16.26
N SER A 380 -6.93 19.81 -16.01
CA SER A 380 -6.73 21.05 -15.27
C SER A 380 -7.35 22.27 -15.99
N ALA A 381 -7.21 22.37 -17.31
CA ALA A 381 -7.80 23.47 -18.07
C ALA A 381 -9.35 23.44 -18.02
N LEU A 382 -9.96 22.26 -18.06
CA LEU A 382 -11.40 22.09 -17.90
C LEU A 382 -11.85 22.44 -16.46
N GLU A 383 -11.09 22.05 -15.45
CA GLU A 383 -11.38 22.35 -14.04
C GLU A 383 -11.37 23.86 -13.75
N VAL A 384 -10.40 24.59 -14.31
CA VAL A 384 -10.34 26.05 -14.19
C VAL A 384 -11.18 26.79 -15.24
N LYS A 385 -11.96 26.05 -16.03
CA LYS A 385 -12.84 26.62 -17.08
C LYS A 385 -12.10 27.46 -18.13
N ASP A 386 -10.84 27.09 -18.43
CA ASP A 386 -10.05 27.68 -19.51
C ASP A 386 -10.32 26.91 -20.81
N TYR A 387 -11.48 27.15 -21.41
CA TYR A 387 -11.93 26.41 -22.58
C TYR A 387 -11.14 26.72 -23.87
N GLU A 388 -10.44 27.81 -23.94
CA GLU A 388 -9.54 28.09 -25.08
C GLU A 388 -8.31 27.18 -25.03
N ARG A 389 -7.65 27.13 -23.87
CA ARG A 389 -6.52 26.24 -23.64
C ARG A 389 -6.95 24.78 -23.75
N ALA A 390 -8.09 24.42 -23.17
CA ALA A 390 -8.64 23.08 -23.27
C ALA A 390 -8.85 22.65 -24.73
N ASN A 391 -9.42 23.51 -25.58
CA ASN A 391 -9.60 23.24 -27.00
C ASN A 391 -8.28 23.06 -27.75
N GLY A 392 -7.26 23.84 -27.43
CA GLY A 392 -5.91 23.67 -27.96
C GLY A 392 -5.33 22.30 -27.60
N LEU A 393 -5.42 21.92 -26.30
CA LEU A 393 -4.94 20.62 -25.81
C LEU A 393 -5.68 19.43 -26.42
N VAL A 394 -7.01 19.53 -26.65
CA VAL A 394 -7.76 18.49 -27.36
C VAL A 394 -7.20 18.26 -28.74
N ARG A 395 -6.93 19.31 -29.52
CA ARG A 395 -6.34 19.18 -30.88
C ARG A 395 -4.93 18.57 -30.85
N GLU A 396 -4.13 18.94 -29.85
CA GLU A 396 -2.81 18.38 -29.67
C GLU A 396 -2.88 16.89 -29.34
N LEU A 397 -3.82 16.48 -28.48
CA LEU A 397 -4.05 15.08 -28.11
C LEU A 397 -4.59 14.25 -29.29
N GLU A 398 -5.49 14.80 -30.12
CA GLU A 398 -5.95 14.16 -31.35
C GLU A 398 -4.82 13.96 -32.36
N ALA A 399 -3.88 14.90 -32.44
CA ALA A 399 -2.71 14.77 -33.31
C ALA A 399 -1.70 13.74 -32.78
N LEU A 400 -1.60 13.58 -31.45
CA LEU A 400 -0.67 12.64 -30.81
C LEU A 400 -1.19 11.20 -30.80
N SER A 401 -2.50 11.00 -30.59
CA SER A 401 -3.08 9.67 -30.35
C SER A 401 -4.31 9.44 -31.20
N ARG A 402 -4.33 8.34 -31.93
CA ARG A 402 -5.47 7.96 -32.79
C ARG A 402 -6.69 7.51 -32.02
N ASP A 403 -6.49 7.00 -30.81
CA ASP A 403 -7.55 6.47 -29.93
C ASP A 403 -7.99 7.43 -28.84
N PHE A 404 -7.56 8.70 -28.91
CA PHE A 404 -8.01 9.72 -28.00
C PHE A 404 -9.50 10.06 -28.28
N ASP A 405 -10.36 9.86 -27.30
CA ASP A 405 -11.77 10.24 -27.38
C ASP A 405 -11.96 11.71 -27.06
N SER A 406 -11.98 12.53 -28.11
CA SER A 406 -12.21 13.97 -28.00
C SER A 406 -13.68 14.36 -27.83
N ALA A 407 -14.63 13.44 -28.05
CA ALA A 407 -16.06 13.77 -28.05
C ALA A 407 -16.53 14.35 -26.71
N LYS A 408 -16.12 13.77 -25.59
CA LYS A 408 -16.52 14.25 -24.25
C LYS A 408 -15.96 15.63 -23.91
N PRO A 409 -14.63 15.87 -24.00
CA PRO A 409 -14.11 17.20 -23.72
C PRO A 409 -14.60 18.25 -24.71
N MET A 410 -14.73 17.92 -26.00
CA MET A 410 -15.28 18.82 -26.99
C MET A 410 -16.73 19.20 -26.70
N ALA A 411 -17.58 18.24 -26.34
CA ALA A 411 -18.96 18.51 -25.96
C ALA A 411 -19.06 19.46 -24.73
N ALA A 412 -18.20 19.27 -23.74
CA ALA A 412 -18.12 20.16 -22.56
C ALA A 412 -17.70 21.58 -22.95
N ILE A 413 -16.67 21.72 -23.80
CA ILE A 413 -16.19 22.99 -24.31
C ILE A 413 -17.26 23.72 -25.14
N GLU A 414 -17.87 23.03 -26.10
CA GLU A 414 -18.90 23.56 -26.97
C GLU A 414 -20.16 23.99 -26.20
N THR A 415 -20.58 23.16 -25.20
CA THR A 415 -21.69 23.50 -24.32
C THR A 415 -21.40 24.78 -23.54
N ALA A 416 -20.22 24.86 -22.93
CA ALA A 416 -19.84 26.03 -22.16
C ALA A 416 -19.74 27.30 -23.03
N ARG A 417 -19.19 27.19 -24.25
CA ARG A 417 -19.14 28.28 -25.23
C ARG A 417 -20.53 28.74 -25.65
N THR A 418 -21.41 27.82 -26.01
CA THR A 418 -22.76 28.11 -26.47
C THR A 418 -23.59 28.78 -25.38
N VAL A 419 -23.55 28.24 -24.14
CA VAL A 419 -24.33 28.78 -23.03
C VAL A 419 -23.78 30.13 -22.60
N SER A 420 -22.45 30.31 -22.52
CA SER A 420 -21.85 31.60 -22.24
C SER A 420 -22.18 32.65 -23.32
N ALA A 421 -22.16 32.28 -24.61
CA ALA A 421 -22.53 33.17 -25.71
C ALA A 421 -24.01 33.56 -25.64
N LEU A 422 -24.91 32.67 -25.26
CA LEU A 422 -26.32 32.95 -25.06
C LEU A 422 -26.55 34.01 -23.97
N HIS A 423 -25.88 33.86 -22.82
CA HIS A 423 -25.95 34.81 -21.73
C HIS A 423 -25.36 36.17 -22.15
N LEU A 424 -24.25 36.20 -22.91
CA LEU A 424 -23.68 37.44 -23.45
C LEU A 424 -24.59 38.11 -24.46
N ALA A 425 -25.32 37.36 -25.31
CA ALA A 425 -26.31 37.93 -26.22
C ALA A 425 -27.47 38.60 -25.46
N LYS A 426 -27.99 37.92 -24.41
CA LYS A 426 -28.99 38.52 -23.53
C LYS A 426 -28.48 39.76 -22.80
N ALA A 427 -27.23 39.69 -22.30
CA ALA A 427 -26.58 40.86 -21.67
C ALA A 427 -26.46 42.05 -22.63
N ARG A 428 -26.10 41.82 -23.92
CA ARG A 428 -26.08 42.87 -24.95
C ARG A 428 -27.47 43.47 -25.19
N ALA A 429 -28.52 42.62 -25.27
CA ALA A 429 -29.90 43.09 -25.41
C ALA A 429 -30.32 43.95 -24.20
N ALA A 430 -30.01 43.50 -22.97
CA ALA A 430 -30.28 44.25 -21.75
C ALA A 430 -29.51 45.61 -21.69
N ALA A 431 -28.27 45.62 -22.15
CA ALA A 431 -27.48 46.87 -22.29
C ALA A 431 -28.14 47.87 -23.25
N THR A 432 -28.71 47.38 -24.39
CA THR A 432 -29.39 48.18 -25.38
C THR A 432 -30.72 48.75 -24.86
N SER A 433 -31.45 47.97 -24.05
CA SER A 433 -32.72 48.36 -23.42
C SER A 433 -32.54 49.19 -22.15
N GLY A 434 -31.33 49.35 -21.64
CA GLY A 434 -31.02 50.05 -20.38
C GLY A 434 -31.41 49.26 -19.11
N ASP A 435 -31.73 47.96 -19.23
CA ASP A 435 -32.03 47.09 -18.08
C ASP A 435 -30.74 46.62 -17.41
N ARG A 436 -30.29 47.39 -16.45
CA ARG A 436 -29.05 47.14 -15.74
C ARG A 436 -29.09 45.86 -14.87
N ALA A 437 -30.24 45.55 -14.27
CA ALA A 437 -30.36 44.37 -13.41
C ALA A 437 -30.21 43.09 -14.21
N THR A 438 -30.87 43.01 -15.36
CA THR A 438 -30.74 41.86 -16.28
C THR A 438 -29.32 41.79 -16.87
N LEU A 439 -28.71 42.93 -17.24
CA LEU A 439 -27.34 43.02 -17.73
C LEU A 439 -26.35 42.41 -16.71
N GLU A 440 -26.39 42.82 -15.44
CA GLU A 440 -25.52 42.31 -14.40
C GLU A 440 -25.74 40.81 -14.12
N SER A 441 -27.01 40.36 -14.09
CA SER A 441 -27.36 38.96 -13.89
C SER A 441 -26.84 38.07 -15.01
N GLU A 442 -27.06 38.42 -16.26
CA GLU A 442 -26.63 37.64 -17.42
C GLU A 442 -25.10 37.62 -17.58
N LEU A 443 -24.43 38.73 -17.28
CA LEU A 443 -22.96 38.77 -17.25
C LEU A 443 -22.38 37.92 -16.14
N ARG A 444 -23.02 37.86 -14.97
CA ARG A 444 -22.61 36.98 -13.89
C ARG A 444 -22.70 35.51 -14.32
N GLN A 445 -23.82 35.09 -14.91
CA GLN A 445 -23.99 33.72 -15.40
C GLN A 445 -22.99 33.38 -16.51
N ALA A 446 -22.76 34.28 -17.47
CA ALA A 446 -21.75 34.07 -18.51
C ALA A 446 -20.35 33.86 -17.93
N THR A 447 -20.00 34.65 -16.89
CA THR A 447 -18.70 34.61 -16.21
C THR A 447 -18.56 33.38 -15.33
N GLU A 448 -19.64 32.88 -14.72
CA GLU A 448 -19.61 31.62 -13.93
C GLU A 448 -19.36 30.42 -14.82
N ILE A 449 -19.91 30.42 -16.05
CA ILE A 449 -19.71 29.36 -17.02
C ILE A 449 -18.31 29.41 -17.63
N TRP A 450 -17.89 30.60 -18.10
CA TRP A 450 -16.61 30.77 -18.77
C TRP A 450 -15.94 32.09 -18.31
N PRO A 451 -15.21 32.08 -17.17
CA PRO A 451 -14.59 33.30 -16.60
C PRO A 451 -13.61 34.02 -17.52
N ARG A 452 -13.00 33.29 -18.46
CA ARG A 452 -12.00 33.78 -19.42
C ARG A 452 -12.57 34.01 -20.82
N ASN A 453 -13.89 34.07 -20.99
CA ASN A 453 -14.47 34.35 -22.30
C ASN A 453 -14.00 35.71 -22.82
N PRO A 454 -13.30 35.76 -23.96
CA PRO A 454 -12.79 37.04 -24.50
C PRO A 454 -13.88 38.06 -24.79
N ALA A 455 -15.10 37.61 -25.13
CA ALA A 455 -16.23 38.48 -25.39
C ALA A 455 -16.83 39.15 -24.12
N LEU A 456 -16.47 38.67 -22.92
CA LEU A 456 -16.90 39.31 -21.65
C LEU A 456 -16.43 40.75 -21.55
N ALA A 457 -15.19 41.04 -21.94
CA ALA A 457 -14.61 42.39 -21.87
C ALA A 457 -15.38 43.41 -22.70
N GLU A 458 -15.83 43.01 -23.89
CA GLU A 458 -16.61 43.86 -24.80
C GLU A 458 -18.00 44.21 -24.23
N VAL A 459 -18.72 43.19 -23.72
CA VAL A 459 -20.09 43.37 -23.21
C VAL A 459 -20.10 44.03 -21.83
N SER A 460 -19.16 43.68 -20.97
CA SER A 460 -19.10 44.16 -19.60
C SER A 460 -18.75 45.67 -19.55
N GLY A 461 -18.08 46.22 -20.55
CA GLY A 461 -17.85 47.66 -20.69
C GLY A 461 -19.14 48.49 -20.66
N ALA A 462 -20.27 47.90 -21.09
CA ALA A 462 -21.58 48.57 -21.05
C ALA A 462 -22.13 48.79 -19.61
N ILE A 463 -21.56 48.15 -18.59
CA ILE A 463 -21.93 48.40 -17.19
C ILE A 463 -21.57 49.81 -16.74
N PHE A 464 -20.50 50.38 -17.30
CA PHE A 464 -20.01 51.71 -16.93
C PHE A 464 -20.55 52.78 -17.90
N THR A 465 -21.50 53.56 -17.41
CA THR A 465 -22.07 54.70 -18.15
C THR A 465 -21.27 55.98 -17.95
N GLN A 466 -20.31 55.99 -16.99
CA GLN A 466 -19.50 57.17 -16.67
C GLN A 466 -18.04 56.74 -16.42
N THR A 467 -17.10 57.53 -16.95
CA THR A 467 -15.64 57.28 -16.81
C THR A 467 -15.16 57.28 -15.36
N ASP A 468 -15.80 58.07 -14.49
CA ASP A 468 -15.43 58.16 -13.07
C ASP A 468 -15.72 56.86 -12.32
N VAL A 469 -16.82 56.18 -12.63
CA VAL A 469 -17.18 54.88 -12.02
C VAL A 469 -16.21 53.79 -12.46
N GLN A 470 -15.77 53.82 -13.71
CA GLN A 470 -14.76 52.89 -14.21
C GLN A 470 -13.42 53.11 -13.51
N GLN A 471 -12.97 54.37 -13.37
CA GLN A 471 -11.73 54.69 -12.68
C GLN A 471 -11.77 54.29 -11.19
N GLN A 472 -12.90 54.47 -10.53
CA GLN A 472 -13.09 54.01 -9.16
C GLN A 472 -12.99 52.48 -9.06
N ALA A 473 -13.60 51.74 -9.98
CA ALA A 473 -13.49 50.28 -10.01
C ALA A 473 -12.04 49.79 -10.25
N LEU A 474 -11.26 50.50 -11.06
CA LEU A 474 -9.84 50.25 -11.24
C LEU A 474 -9.03 50.48 -9.96
N ASN A 475 -9.32 51.57 -9.24
CA ASN A 475 -8.66 51.89 -7.97
C ASN A 475 -9.03 50.85 -6.89
N ASP A 476 -10.30 50.44 -6.82
CA ASP A 476 -10.76 49.36 -5.92
C ASP A 476 -10.06 48.03 -6.24
N PHE A 477 -9.92 47.68 -7.53
CA PHE A 477 -9.17 46.49 -7.95
C PHE A 477 -7.72 46.55 -7.49
N GLU A 478 -7.02 47.67 -7.68
CA GLU A 478 -5.62 47.81 -7.25
C GLU A 478 -5.48 47.76 -5.73
N SER A 479 -6.41 48.37 -5.00
CA SER A 479 -6.46 48.30 -3.54
C SER A 479 -6.65 46.87 -3.04
N LEU A 480 -7.66 46.14 -3.55
CA LEU A 480 -7.93 44.75 -3.17
C LEU A 480 -6.79 43.82 -3.58
N TYR A 481 -6.20 44.02 -4.75
CA TYR A 481 -5.04 43.29 -5.21
C TYR A 481 -3.82 43.51 -4.31
N GLY A 482 -3.56 44.76 -3.90
CA GLY A 482 -2.50 45.09 -2.95
C GLY A 482 -2.71 44.48 -1.55
N GLN A 483 -3.97 44.39 -1.12
CA GLN A 483 -4.37 43.76 0.13
C GLN A 483 -4.43 42.22 0.03
N LYS A 484 -4.18 41.62 -1.15
CA LYS A 484 -4.35 40.21 -1.44
C LYS A 484 -5.76 39.69 -1.17
N ASN A 485 -6.77 40.53 -1.17
CA ASN A 485 -8.16 40.15 -1.01
C ASN A 485 -8.74 39.62 -2.34
N PHE A 486 -8.17 38.52 -2.81
CA PHE A 486 -8.51 37.94 -4.11
C PHE A 486 -9.90 37.34 -4.13
N ARG A 487 -10.41 36.90 -2.97
CA ARG A 487 -11.79 36.41 -2.85
C ARG A 487 -12.82 37.45 -3.20
N GLN A 488 -12.67 38.69 -2.72
CA GLN A 488 -13.58 39.77 -3.03
C GLN A 488 -13.45 40.17 -4.51
N ILE A 489 -12.24 40.17 -5.08
CA ILE A 489 -12.05 40.39 -6.52
C ILE A 489 -12.82 39.33 -7.32
N PHE A 490 -12.78 38.08 -6.89
CA PHE A 490 -13.48 36.97 -7.56
C PHE A 490 -15.00 37.08 -7.43
N GLU A 491 -15.51 37.50 -6.28
CA GLU A 491 -16.95 37.70 -6.07
C GLU A 491 -17.49 38.84 -6.96
N ASP A 492 -16.73 39.92 -7.12
CA ASP A 492 -17.07 41.07 -7.97
C ASP A 492 -16.44 40.98 -9.37
N LYS A 493 -16.08 39.78 -9.84
CA LYS A 493 -15.30 39.57 -11.07
C LYS A 493 -15.86 40.27 -12.31
N VAL A 494 -17.20 40.33 -12.45
CA VAL A 494 -17.86 41.02 -13.57
C VAL A 494 -17.49 42.51 -13.63
N ARG A 495 -17.54 43.19 -12.49
CA ARG A 495 -17.16 44.60 -12.36
C ARG A 495 -15.69 44.83 -12.73
N PHE A 496 -14.80 43.96 -12.25
CA PHE A 496 -13.36 44.12 -12.49
C PHE A 496 -12.95 43.71 -13.92
N ILE A 497 -13.60 42.71 -14.52
CA ILE A 497 -13.42 42.40 -15.95
C ILE A 497 -13.77 43.60 -16.81
N ALA A 498 -14.91 44.22 -16.52
CA ALA A 498 -15.33 45.43 -17.22
C ALA A 498 -14.33 46.61 -17.05
N ALA A 499 -13.90 46.86 -15.81
CA ALA A 499 -12.97 47.93 -15.51
C ALA A 499 -11.59 47.76 -16.17
N THR A 500 -11.08 46.52 -16.19
CA THR A 500 -9.75 46.20 -16.72
C THR A 500 -9.71 46.00 -18.23
N ALA A 501 -10.86 45.97 -18.93
CA ALA A 501 -10.97 45.62 -20.35
C ALA A 501 -10.02 46.41 -21.26
N LEU A 502 -9.78 47.70 -20.97
CA LEU A 502 -8.88 48.59 -21.72
C LEU A 502 -7.42 48.63 -21.18
N HIS A 503 -7.11 47.82 -20.16
CA HIS A 503 -5.83 47.86 -19.47
C HIS A 503 -5.15 46.46 -19.47
N PRO A 504 -4.40 46.05 -20.52
CA PRO A 504 -3.86 44.70 -20.67
C PRO A 504 -3.07 44.18 -19.46
N ALA A 505 -2.24 45.06 -18.85
CA ALA A 505 -1.45 44.67 -17.68
C ALA A 505 -2.30 44.35 -16.43
N LYS A 506 -3.42 45.08 -16.23
CA LYS A 506 -4.37 44.83 -15.14
C LYS A 506 -5.24 43.62 -15.45
N GLN A 507 -5.59 43.43 -16.71
CA GLN A 507 -6.33 42.23 -17.17
C GLN A 507 -5.55 40.95 -16.93
N GLU A 508 -4.23 40.95 -17.12
CA GLU A 508 -3.39 39.80 -16.83
C GLU A 508 -3.33 39.49 -15.32
N LYS A 509 -3.20 40.53 -14.48
CA LYS A 509 -3.29 40.35 -13.02
C LYS A 509 -4.65 39.81 -12.59
N LEU A 510 -5.73 40.27 -13.18
CA LEU A 510 -7.08 39.78 -12.89
C LEU A 510 -7.23 38.32 -13.29
N LYS A 511 -6.71 37.92 -14.45
CA LYS A 511 -6.71 36.52 -14.87
C LYS A 511 -5.99 35.63 -13.84
N GLN A 512 -4.81 36.03 -13.38
CA GLN A 512 -4.06 35.26 -12.35
C GLN A 512 -4.88 35.11 -11.06
N VAL A 513 -5.57 36.16 -10.61
CA VAL A 513 -6.45 36.12 -9.45
C VAL A 513 -7.62 35.15 -9.68
N LEU A 514 -8.26 35.23 -10.84
CA LEU A 514 -9.38 34.34 -11.18
C LEU A 514 -8.96 32.87 -11.20
N ASP A 515 -7.78 32.56 -11.75
CA ASP A 515 -7.25 31.20 -11.76
C ASP A 515 -6.97 30.68 -10.36
N GLN A 516 -6.30 31.49 -9.54
CA GLN A 516 -5.94 31.14 -8.18
C GLN A 516 -7.18 30.84 -7.33
N VAL A 517 -8.18 31.72 -7.38
CA VAL A 517 -9.42 31.53 -6.63
C VAL A 517 -10.26 30.37 -7.21
N GLN A 518 -10.22 30.13 -8.54
CA GLN A 518 -10.91 29.01 -9.14
C GLN A 518 -10.33 27.67 -8.68
N LEU A 519 -9.00 27.57 -8.52
CA LEU A 519 -8.36 26.40 -7.93
C LEU A 519 -8.80 26.19 -6.47
N ALA A 520 -8.92 27.28 -5.69
CA ALA A 520 -9.45 27.22 -4.33
C ALA A 520 -10.91 26.71 -4.28
N GLU A 521 -11.77 27.19 -5.20
CA GLU A 521 -13.15 26.70 -5.34
C GLU A 521 -13.19 25.20 -5.70
N ALA A 522 -12.35 24.76 -6.62
CA ALA A 522 -12.25 23.34 -6.99
C ALA A 522 -11.82 22.48 -5.79
N ALA A 523 -10.87 22.94 -4.98
CA ALA A 523 -10.46 22.26 -3.75
C ALA A 523 -11.59 22.16 -2.72
N LEU A 524 -12.38 23.26 -2.54
CA LEU A 524 -13.55 23.29 -1.66
C LEU A 524 -14.67 22.34 -2.12
N LEU A 525 -14.95 22.30 -3.42
CA LEU A 525 -15.96 21.40 -4.00
C LEU A 525 -15.54 19.93 -3.78
N ARG A 526 -14.29 19.60 -4.06
CA ARG A 526 -13.74 18.25 -3.82
C ARG A 526 -13.82 17.87 -2.34
N ALA A 527 -13.44 18.77 -1.44
CA ALA A 527 -13.55 18.55 -0.01
C ALA A 527 -14.99 18.31 0.44
N ALA A 528 -15.95 19.06 -0.08
CA ALA A 528 -17.37 18.90 0.21
C ALA A 528 -17.89 17.54 -0.29
N GLU A 529 -17.44 17.04 -1.43
CA GLU A 529 -17.80 15.72 -1.94
C GLU A 529 -17.22 14.58 -1.08
N LEU A 530 -15.94 14.69 -0.67
CA LEU A 530 -15.30 13.74 0.23
C LEU A 530 -15.99 13.70 1.59
N ALA A 531 -16.32 14.87 2.14
CA ALA A 531 -17.05 14.98 3.40
C ALA A 531 -18.45 14.33 3.32
N LYS A 532 -19.18 14.49 2.22
CA LYS A 532 -20.47 13.81 1.98
C LYS A 532 -20.35 12.29 1.96
N ARG A 533 -19.19 11.76 1.55
CA ARG A 533 -18.87 10.32 1.56
C ARG A 533 -18.36 9.84 2.92
N GLY A 534 -18.26 10.73 3.92
CA GLY A 534 -17.74 10.41 5.26
C GLY A 534 -16.21 10.44 5.35
N ASP A 535 -15.51 10.84 4.30
CA ASP A 535 -14.05 10.96 4.27
C ASP A 535 -13.62 12.37 4.72
N ALA A 536 -13.65 12.59 6.04
CA ALA A 536 -13.25 13.86 6.62
C ALA A 536 -11.74 14.12 6.51
N ALA A 537 -10.90 13.08 6.54
CA ALA A 537 -9.46 13.20 6.42
C ALA A 537 -9.06 13.63 4.99
N GLY A 538 -9.63 13.00 3.97
CA GLY A 538 -9.45 13.39 2.59
C GLY A 538 -9.99 14.79 2.29
N ALA A 539 -11.12 15.17 2.88
CA ALA A 539 -11.68 16.51 2.78
C ALA A 539 -10.72 17.56 3.36
N TRP A 540 -10.18 17.31 4.56
CA TRP A 540 -9.19 18.18 5.17
C TRP A 540 -7.92 18.30 4.30
N GLU A 541 -7.41 17.18 3.79
CA GLU A 541 -6.20 17.17 2.97
C GLU A 541 -6.38 17.95 1.66
N SER A 542 -7.55 17.84 1.03
CA SER A 542 -7.90 18.62 -0.15
C SER A 542 -7.89 20.13 0.12
N VAL A 543 -8.45 20.56 1.26
CA VAL A 543 -8.47 21.96 1.70
C VAL A 543 -7.06 22.43 2.08
N GLU A 544 -6.26 21.61 2.78
CA GLU A 544 -4.89 21.96 3.20
C GLU A 544 -3.99 22.24 1.99
N ARG A 545 -4.17 21.50 0.89
CA ARG A 545 -3.48 21.78 -0.38
C ARG A 545 -3.90 23.11 -0.99
N GLY A 546 -5.20 23.31 -1.13
CA GLY A 546 -5.70 24.60 -1.63
C GLY A 546 -5.23 25.77 -0.77
N PHE A 547 -5.17 25.56 0.55
CA PHE A 547 -4.65 26.56 1.49
C PHE A 547 -3.14 26.80 1.33
N SER A 548 -2.34 25.78 1.01
CA SER A 548 -0.90 25.94 0.73
C SER A 548 -0.66 26.84 -0.49
N ASP A 549 -1.53 26.72 -1.52
CA ASP A 549 -1.45 27.52 -2.74
C ASP A 549 -2.03 28.93 -2.54
N TYR A 550 -3.04 29.06 -1.68
CA TYR A 550 -3.70 30.34 -1.39
C TYR A 550 -4.08 30.47 0.10
N PRO A 551 -3.10 30.82 0.98
CA PRO A 551 -3.31 30.89 2.43
C PRO A 551 -4.22 32.03 2.89
N ASP A 552 -4.40 33.06 2.09
CA ASP A 552 -5.19 34.23 2.44
C ASP A 552 -6.70 34.07 2.12
N ASP A 553 -7.14 32.90 1.60
CA ASP A 553 -8.54 32.67 1.26
C ASP A 553 -9.39 32.38 2.51
N PRO A 554 -10.43 33.20 2.79
CA PRO A 554 -11.25 33.06 4.00
C PRO A 554 -12.12 31.78 3.96
N LYS A 555 -12.59 31.32 2.79
CA LYS A 555 -13.41 30.10 2.67
C LYS A 555 -12.56 28.84 2.89
N LEU A 556 -11.33 28.82 2.36
CA LEU A 556 -10.39 27.73 2.65
C LEU A 556 -10.04 27.67 4.13
N ASN A 557 -9.81 28.82 4.77
CA ASN A 557 -9.55 28.91 6.21
C ASN A 557 -10.73 28.38 7.03
N GLN A 558 -11.96 28.74 6.68
CA GLN A 558 -13.17 28.25 7.35
C GLN A 558 -13.33 26.75 7.17
N ALA A 559 -13.25 26.23 5.95
CA ALA A 559 -13.35 24.79 5.66
C ALA A 559 -12.23 23.99 6.34
N ARG A 560 -11.00 24.53 6.37
CA ARG A 560 -9.88 23.95 7.08
C ARG A 560 -10.15 23.80 8.58
N ALA A 561 -10.72 24.81 9.21
CA ALA A 561 -11.08 24.76 10.62
C ALA A 561 -12.18 23.71 10.89
N GLU A 562 -13.20 23.65 10.03
CA GLU A 562 -14.29 22.70 10.12
C GLU A 562 -13.76 21.24 9.98
N PHE A 563 -13.04 20.93 8.92
CA PHE A 563 -12.52 19.58 8.69
C PHE A 563 -11.39 19.19 9.65
N THR A 564 -10.65 20.17 10.21
CA THR A 564 -9.70 19.91 11.32
C THR A 564 -10.41 19.29 12.51
N THR A 565 -11.63 19.72 12.81
CA THR A 565 -12.40 19.17 13.93
C THR A 565 -12.92 17.77 13.63
N GLN A 566 -13.36 17.55 12.37
CA GLN A 566 -13.90 16.25 11.94
C GLN A 566 -12.82 15.17 11.78
N ALA A 567 -11.60 15.53 11.40
CA ALA A 567 -10.45 14.65 11.21
C ALA A 567 -9.35 14.85 12.26
N ALA A 568 -9.72 15.15 13.51
CA ALA A 568 -8.80 15.67 14.54
C ALA A 568 -7.57 14.78 14.80
N GLU A 569 -7.73 13.47 14.85
CA GLU A 569 -6.63 12.52 15.12
C GLU A 569 -5.63 12.49 13.97
N PHE A 570 -6.10 12.38 12.74
CA PHE A 570 -5.28 12.43 11.54
C PHE A 570 -4.52 13.75 11.43
N VAL A 571 -5.23 14.88 11.57
CA VAL A 571 -4.65 16.22 11.49
C VAL A 571 -3.58 16.43 12.57
N ARG A 572 -3.84 15.95 13.78
CA ARG A 572 -2.86 15.99 14.87
C ARG A 572 -1.59 15.21 14.50
N SER A 573 -1.74 14.01 13.95
CA SER A 573 -0.62 13.16 13.55
C SER A 573 0.22 13.84 12.46
N VAL A 574 -0.41 14.38 11.41
CA VAL A 574 0.28 15.11 10.33
C VAL A 574 1.00 16.37 10.83
N ARG A 575 0.32 17.21 11.63
CA ARG A 575 0.92 18.44 12.16
C ARG A 575 2.09 18.16 13.09
N THR A 576 1.98 17.13 13.95
CA THR A 576 3.08 16.74 14.82
C THR A 576 4.26 16.23 14.00
N ALA A 577 4.01 15.44 12.93
CA ALA A 577 5.05 15.01 12.01
C ALA A 577 5.80 16.19 11.39
N GLN A 578 5.06 17.18 10.87
CA GLN A 578 5.64 18.38 10.27
C GLN A 578 6.44 19.21 11.29
N GLU A 579 5.96 19.32 12.54
CA GLU A 579 6.67 20.02 13.61
C GLU A 579 7.98 19.32 13.97
N MET A 580 7.98 17.99 14.09
CA MET A 580 9.19 17.19 14.34
C MET A 580 10.19 17.31 13.19
N GLU A 581 9.69 17.36 11.93
CA GLU A 581 10.56 17.58 10.77
C GLU A 581 11.23 18.97 10.81
N ARG A 582 10.49 20.04 11.17
CA ARG A 582 11.07 21.37 11.36
C ARG A 582 12.13 21.39 12.46
N LYS A 583 11.97 20.58 13.51
CA LYS A 583 12.93 20.41 14.59
C LYS A 583 14.09 19.48 14.24
N GLN A 584 14.19 19.00 13.00
CA GLN A 584 15.18 18.04 12.50
C GLN A 584 15.16 16.69 13.25
N GLN A 585 14.03 16.35 13.87
CA GLN A 585 13.82 15.06 14.54
C GLN A 585 13.23 14.05 13.53
N LEU A 586 14.06 13.63 12.56
CA LEU A 586 13.61 12.89 11.39
C LEU A 586 12.94 11.55 11.75
N GLY A 587 13.50 10.81 12.72
CA GLY A 587 12.93 9.52 13.18
C GLY A 587 11.56 9.70 13.84
N SER A 588 11.40 10.71 14.71
CA SER A 588 10.12 11.02 15.36
C SER A 588 9.10 11.49 14.33
N SER A 589 9.51 12.33 13.38
CA SER A 589 8.66 12.80 12.29
C SER A 589 8.15 11.64 11.43
N LEU A 590 9.03 10.71 11.05
CA LEU A 590 8.66 9.51 10.30
C LEU A 590 7.63 8.66 11.05
N ALA A 591 7.81 8.45 12.36
CA ALA A 591 6.86 7.69 13.17
C ALA A 591 5.46 8.35 13.20
N TRP A 592 5.37 9.68 13.25
CA TRP A 592 4.12 10.40 13.20
C TRP A 592 3.45 10.39 11.82
N TYR A 593 4.23 10.44 10.71
CA TYR A 593 3.65 10.25 9.37
C TYR A 593 3.13 8.82 9.17
N LEU A 594 3.85 7.79 9.68
CA LEU A 594 3.36 6.41 9.66
C LEU A 594 2.05 6.25 10.46
N ARG A 595 1.92 6.95 11.59
CA ARG A 595 0.67 6.98 12.35
C ARG A 595 -0.44 7.67 11.58
N ALA A 596 -0.17 8.82 10.98
CA ALA A 596 -1.15 9.50 10.12
C ALA A 596 -1.61 8.61 8.96
N GLN A 597 -0.71 7.82 8.39
CA GLN A 597 -1.04 6.84 7.37
C GLN A 597 -1.91 5.69 7.89
N GLN A 598 -1.78 5.31 9.18
CA GLN A 598 -2.71 4.36 9.80
C GLN A 598 -4.11 4.96 9.99
N ASP A 599 -4.19 6.22 10.42
CA ASP A 599 -5.45 6.93 10.61
C ASP A 599 -6.17 7.16 9.27
N TYR A 600 -5.41 7.47 8.21
CA TYR A 600 -5.92 7.64 6.85
C TYR A 600 -4.96 7.04 5.81
N PRO A 601 -5.18 5.79 5.36
CA PRO A 601 -4.29 5.07 4.45
C PRO A 601 -4.07 5.74 3.10
N ASN A 602 -5.05 6.51 2.62
CA ASN A 602 -5.01 7.21 1.34
C ASN A 602 -4.37 8.60 1.41
N SER A 603 -3.79 8.99 2.55
CA SER A 603 -3.15 10.29 2.71
C SER A 603 -1.93 10.45 1.81
N GLU A 604 -2.01 11.39 0.89
CA GLU A 604 -0.88 11.79 0.05
C GLU A 604 0.17 12.57 0.87
N LEU A 605 -0.27 13.43 1.81
CA LEU A 605 0.64 14.18 2.69
C LEU A 605 1.48 13.26 3.59
N ALA A 606 0.86 12.23 4.15
CA ALA A 606 1.59 11.26 4.96
C ALA A 606 2.58 10.45 4.11
N GLN A 607 2.18 10.01 2.93
CA GLN A 607 3.03 9.24 2.02
C GLN A 607 4.21 10.06 1.49
N ASP A 608 3.98 11.32 1.08
CA ASP A 608 5.05 12.23 0.67
C ASP A 608 6.04 12.48 1.82
N GLY A 609 5.52 12.65 3.04
CA GLY A 609 6.34 12.78 4.24
C GLY A 609 7.21 11.56 4.50
N ILE A 610 6.62 10.37 4.43
CA ILE A 610 7.33 9.10 4.60
C ILE A 610 8.41 8.92 3.53
N ALA A 611 8.07 9.12 2.25
CA ALA A 611 9.01 8.97 1.14
C ALA A 611 10.19 9.95 1.27
N ARG A 612 9.91 11.22 1.57
CA ARG A 612 10.93 12.26 1.75
C ARG A 612 11.86 11.98 2.93
N LEU A 613 11.30 11.56 4.08
CA LEU A 613 12.08 11.30 5.28
C LEU A 613 12.87 10.00 5.17
N SER A 614 12.30 8.96 4.58
CA SER A 614 13.00 7.70 4.33
C SER A 614 14.24 7.93 3.46
N SER A 615 14.12 8.73 2.39
CA SER A 615 15.28 9.07 1.56
C SER A 615 16.34 9.87 2.32
N LYS A 616 15.95 10.80 3.21
CA LYS A 616 16.88 11.58 4.03
C LYS A 616 17.58 10.76 5.12
N ILE A 617 16.89 9.79 5.72
CA ILE A 617 17.44 8.94 6.79
C ILE A 617 18.38 7.87 6.21
N LEU A 618 18.08 7.37 5.00
CA LEU A 618 18.85 6.33 4.34
C LEU A 618 20.03 6.88 3.50
N GLN A 619 20.10 8.19 3.25
CA GLN A 619 21.28 8.81 2.68
C GLN A 619 22.34 8.93 3.76
N PRO A 620 23.57 8.38 3.58
CA PRO A 620 24.66 8.42 4.56
C PRO A 620 25.19 9.83 4.77
#